data_25110a78ca2ebd58dd7753dd97516866
#
_entry.id   25110a78ca2ebd58dd7753dd97516866
#
_cell.length_a   1.000
_cell.length_b   1.000
_cell.length_c   1.000
_cell.angle_alpha   90.00
_cell.angle_beta   90.00
_cell.angle_gamma   90.00
#
_symmetry.space_group_name_H-M   'P 1'
#
loop_
_entity.id
_entity.type
_entity.pdbx_description
1 polymer ?
#
loop_
_entity_poly.entity_id
_entity_poly.type
_entity_poly.pdbx_seq_one_letter_code
_entity_poly.pdbx_strand_id
1 'polypeptide(L)'
;MKKRLEVFIIICLAISTLVFALLWHNQTSTKDDIRALAQASAAEACARFTEYQTNGFESSYWYGVSAFHTFQQAYYFLTEGTNKGVNYTFCNEVYGCLVLNPEGSQSYISEIIEIMSILSADAEDENGYIRMSELRNSLKY
;
A
#
# COMPACT_ATOMS: atom_id res chain seq x y z
N MET A 1 -2.31 -54.63 14.81
CA MET A 1 -3.14 -53.39 14.81
C MET A 1 -2.30 -52.13 15.10
N LYS A 2 -1.44 -52.07 16.12
CA LYS A 2 -0.63 -50.91 16.50
C LYS A 2 0.18 -50.28 15.34
N LYS A 3 0.98 -51.08 14.60
CA LYS A 3 1.77 -50.60 13.47
C LYS A 3 0.96 -49.92 12.33
N ARG A 4 -0.25 -50.39 12.05
CA ARG A 4 -1.11 -49.79 11.03
C ARG A 4 -1.65 -48.44 11.47
N LEU A 5 -1.95 -48.30 12.76
CA LEU A 5 -2.37 -47.01 13.33
C LEU A 5 -1.26 -46.00 13.34
N GLU A 6 -0.03 -46.40 13.68
CA GLU A 6 1.16 -45.53 13.64
C GLU A 6 1.44 -45.00 12.22
N VAL A 7 1.39 -45.89 11.22
CA VAL A 7 1.58 -45.51 9.81
C VAL A 7 0.48 -44.54 9.35
N PHE A 8 -0.77 -44.79 9.75
CA PHE A 8 -1.88 -43.91 9.40
C PHE A 8 -1.70 -42.51 10.01
N ILE A 9 -1.28 -42.40 11.28
CA ILE A 9 -1.01 -41.12 11.94
C ILE A 9 0.12 -40.37 11.24
N ILE A 10 1.21 -41.04 10.86
CA ILE A 10 2.33 -40.42 10.14
C ILE A 10 1.89 -39.86 8.78
N ILE A 11 1.06 -40.61 8.04
CA ILE A 11 0.51 -40.16 6.75
C ILE A 11 -0.37 -38.92 6.94
N CYS A 12 -1.26 -38.92 7.93
CA CYS A 12 -2.12 -37.76 8.21
C CYS A 12 -1.32 -36.53 8.60
N LEU A 13 -0.26 -36.69 9.42
CA LEU A 13 0.62 -35.59 9.79
C LEU A 13 1.38 -35.05 8.56
N ALA A 14 1.91 -35.92 7.70
CA ALA A 14 2.61 -35.51 6.50
C ALA A 14 1.70 -34.73 5.53
N ILE A 15 0.46 -35.19 5.33
CA ILE A 15 -0.54 -34.50 4.51
C ILE A 15 -0.90 -33.13 5.11
N SER A 16 -1.14 -33.07 6.42
CA SER A 16 -1.47 -31.80 7.10
C SER A 16 -0.33 -30.78 6.98
N THR A 17 0.92 -31.24 7.13
CA THR A 17 2.09 -30.38 6.99
C THR A 17 2.23 -29.84 5.56
N LEU A 18 2.00 -30.70 4.56
CA LEU A 18 2.06 -30.29 3.14
C LEU A 18 0.97 -29.26 2.81
N VAL A 19 -0.27 -29.50 3.24
CA VAL A 19 -1.38 -28.58 3.03
C VAL A 19 -1.10 -27.23 3.72
N PHE A 20 -0.60 -27.25 4.95
CA PHE A 20 -0.24 -26.02 5.65
C PHE A 20 0.88 -25.25 4.93
N ALA A 21 1.92 -25.94 4.44
CA ALA A 21 3.01 -25.32 3.68
C ALA A 21 2.52 -24.68 2.38
N LEU A 22 1.60 -25.34 1.65
CA LEU A 22 0.99 -24.81 0.43
C LEU A 22 0.14 -23.56 0.71
N LEU A 23 -0.69 -23.61 1.77
CA LEU A 23 -1.51 -22.45 2.16
C LEU A 23 -0.63 -21.26 2.58
N TRP A 24 0.41 -21.52 3.36
CA TRP A 24 1.36 -20.50 3.77
C TRP A 24 2.07 -19.86 2.56
N HIS A 25 2.55 -20.68 1.63
CA HIS A 25 3.22 -20.19 0.41
C HIS A 25 2.28 -19.32 -0.44
N ASN A 26 1.04 -19.76 -0.65
CA ASN A 26 0.05 -18.99 -1.40
C ASN A 26 -0.28 -17.64 -0.73
N GLN A 27 -0.41 -17.63 0.59
CA GLN A 27 -0.67 -16.39 1.34
C GLN A 27 0.52 -15.42 1.27
N THR A 28 1.75 -15.92 1.30
CA THR A 28 2.95 -15.08 1.21
C THR A 28 3.09 -14.48 -0.18
N SER A 29 2.90 -15.29 -1.23
CA SER A 29 2.90 -14.82 -2.63
C SER A 29 1.87 -13.71 -2.86
N THR A 30 0.66 -13.86 -2.35
CA THR A 30 -0.40 -12.83 -2.48
C THR A 30 0.01 -11.51 -1.79
N LYS A 31 0.65 -11.56 -0.63
CA LYS A 31 1.12 -10.35 0.05
C LYS A 31 2.25 -9.66 -0.70
N ASP A 32 3.16 -10.41 -1.29
CA ASP A 32 4.25 -9.86 -2.09
C ASP A 32 3.73 -9.20 -3.36
N ASP A 33 2.72 -9.78 -4.01
CA ASP A 33 2.04 -9.18 -5.16
C ASP A 33 1.33 -7.86 -4.79
N ILE A 34 0.65 -7.83 -3.64
CA ILE A 34 -0.01 -6.60 -3.14
C ILE A 34 1.04 -5.53 -2.78
N ARG A 35 2.17 -5.91 -2.17
CA ARG A 35 3.28 -5.00 -1.88
C ARG A 35 3.85 -4.41 -3.18
N ALA A 36 4.10 -5.24 -4.18
CA ALA A 36 4.57 -4.79 -5.48
C ALA A 36 3.57 -3.83 -6.15
N LEU A 37 2.27 -4.11 -6.06
CA LEU A 37 1.22 -3.20 -6.55
C LEU A 37 1.24 -1.86 -5.82
N ALA A 38 1.38 -1.86 -4.49
CA ALA A 38 1.47 -0.63 -3.72
C ALA A 38 2.69 0.20 -4.12
N GLN A 39 3.86 -0.41 -4.23
CA GLN A 39 5.09 0.26 -4.67
C GLN A 39 4.98 0.82 -6.09
N ALA A 40 4.45 0.04 -7.04
CA ALA A 40 4.24 0.49 -8.41
C ALA A 40 3.25 1.66 -8.49
N SER A 41 2.17 1.61 -7.70
CA SER A 41 1.17 2.68 -7.66
C SER A 41 1.73 3.96 -7.00
N ALA A 42 2.59 3.84 -5.99
CA ALA A 42 3.29 4.97 -5.39
C ALA A 42 4.26 5.60 -6.39
N ALA A 43 5.01 4.80 -7.16
CA ALA A 43 5.91 5.27 -8.20
C ALA A 43 5.14 6.00 -9.32
N GLU A 44 4.00 5.47 -9.75
CA GLU A 44 3.13 6.11 -10.75
C GLU A 44 2.57 7.44 -10.22
N ALA A 45 2.09 7.50 -8.97
CA ALA A 45 1.63 8.74 -8.36
C ALA A 45 2.75 9.80 -8.33
N CYS A 46 3.96 9.41 -7.90
CA CYS A 46 5.14 10.26 -7.90
C CYS A 46 5.43 10.81 -9.31
N ALA A 47 5.44 9.96 -10.33
CA ALA A 47 5.71 10.37 -11.72
C ALA A 47 4.64 11.33 -12.26
N ARG A 48 3.35 11.06 -12.00
CA ARG A 48 2.25 11.91 -12.49
C ARG A 48 2.17 13.26 -11.80
N PHE A 49 2.39 13.32 -10.49
CA PHE A 49 2.48 14.60 -9.79
C PHE A 49 3.71 15.40 -10.20
N THR A 50 4.85 14.75 -10.49
CA THR A 50 6.04 15.41 -11.05
C THR A 50 5.75 15.99 -12.45
N GLU A 51 5.05 15.22 -13.29
CA GLU A 51 4.62 15.69 -14.61
C GLU A 51 3.67 16.90 -14.48
N TYR A 52 2.71 16.85 -13.58
CA TYR A 52 1.82 17.96 -13.29
C TYR A 52 2.60 19.21 -12.83
N GLN A 53 3.54 19.06 -11.91
CA GLN A 53 4.35 20.15 -11.39
C GLN A 53 5.22 20.79 -12.49
N THR A 54 5.67 19.99 -13.47
CA THR A 54 6.54 20.46 -14.57
C THR A 54 5.75 21.12 -15.69
N ASN A 55 4.61 20.57 -16.06
CA ASN A 55 3.88 20.93 -17.28
C ASN A 55 2.54 21.62 -17.01
N GLY A 56 2.01 21.56 -15.78
CA GLY A 56 0.73 22.14 -15.40
C GLY A 56 -0.50 21.43 -15.99
N PHE A 57 -0.34 20.23 -16.57
CA PHE A 57 -1.46 19.51 -17.17
C PHE A 57 -2.39 18.94 -16.09
N GLU A 58 -3.63 19.42 -16.07
CA GLU A 58 -4.64 18.97 -15.12
C GLU A 58 -4.89 17.45 -15.18
N SER A 59 -4.78 16.85 -16.38
CA SER A 59 -4.89 15.41 -16.55
C SER A 59 -3.83 14.64 -15.75
N SER A 60 -2.59 15.14 -15.69
CA SER A 60 -1.49 14.53 -14.93
C SER A 60 -1.78 14.58 -13.42
N TYR A 61 -2.41 15.67 -12.92
CA TYR A 61 -2.89 15.74 -11.55
C TYR A 61 -3.88 14.62 -11.24
N TRP A 62 -4.93 14.47 -12.06
CA TRP A 62 -5.97 13.46 -11.83
C TRP A 62 -5.46 12.03 -12.01
N TYR A 63 -4.50 11.80 -12.89
CA TYR A 63 -3.80 10.50 -12.97
C TYR A 63 -2.97 10.23 -11.71
N GLY A 64 -2.30 11.24 -11.16
CA GLY A 64 -1.60 11.15 -9.89
C GLY A 64 -2.53 10.80 -8.73
N VAL A 65 -3.68 11.46 -8.64
CA VAL A 65 -4.73 11.17 -7.64
C VAL A 65 -5.26 9.74 -7.77
N SER A 66 -5.49 9.27 -9.01
CA SER A 66 -5.93 7.89 -9.27
C SER A 66 -4.89 6.86 -8.85
N ALA A 67 -3.62 7.10 -9.16
CA ALA A 67 -2.52 6.22 -8.74
C ALA A 67 -2.34 6.22 -7.21
N PHE A 68 -2.48 7.37 -6.57
CA PHE A 68 -2.47 7.49 -5.10
C PHE A 68 -3.62 6.67 -4.47
N HIS A 69 -4.82 6.72 -5.05
CA HIS A 69 -5.95 5.90 -4.59
C HIS A 69 -5.66 4.40 -4.72
N THR A 70 -5.06 3.98 -5.84
CA THR A 70 -4.66 2.57 -6.03
C THR A 70 -3.62 2.15 -4.98
N PHE A 71 -2.63 2.99 -4.69
CA PHE A 71 -1.68 2.78 -3.61
C PHE A 71 -2.40 2.60 -2.26
N GLN A 72 -3.30 3.51 -1.93
CA GLN A 72 -4.08 3.47 -0.68
C GLN A 72 -4.85 2.16 -0.54
N GLN A 73 -5.52 1.69 -1.60
CA GLN A 73 -6.27 0.44 -1.59
C GLN A 73 -5.34 -0.78 -1.41
N ALA A 74 -4.23 -0.82 -2.15
CA ALA A 74 -3.25 -1.89 -2.01
C ALA A 74 -2.65 -1.93 -0.60
N TYR A 75 -2.34 -0.76 -0.03
CA TYR A 75 -1.85 -0.64 1.34
C TYR A 75 -2.85 -1.13 2.39
N TYR A 76 -4.15 -0.84 2.20
CA TYR A 76 -5.19 -1.38 3.08
C TYR A 76 -5.13 -2.90 3.16
N PHE A 77 -5.09 -3.59 2.01
CA PHE A 77 -5.00 -5.05 1.98
C PHE A 77 -3.67 -5.58 2.51
N LEU A 78 -2.57 -4.84 2.32
CA LEU A 78 -1.26 -5.22 2.83
C LEU A 78 -1.23 -5.21 4.37
N THR A 79 -1.95 -4.26 4.98
CA THR A 79 -1.94 -4.02 6.43
C THR A 79 -3.18 -4.54 7.15
N GLU A 80 -4.11 -5.17 6.45
CA GLU A 80 -5.31 -5.75 7.03
C GLU A 80 -4.96 -6.72 8.17
N GLY A 81 -5.59 -6.52 9.32
CA GLY A 81 -5.32 -7.29 10.53
C GLY A 81 -4.03 -6.94 11.28
N THR A 82 -3.34 -5.87 10.89
CA THR A 82 -2.15 -5.35 11.59
C THR A 82 -2.48 -4.07 12.37
N ASN A 83 -1.55 -3.64 13.25
CA ASN A 83 -1.66 -2.36 13.96
C ASN A 83 -1.42 -1.12 13.08
N LYS A 84 -1.18 -1.30 11.77
CA LYS A 84 -0.89 -0.23 10.82
C LYS A 84 -2.14 0.46 10.22
N GLY A 85 -3.35 0.15 10.72
CA GLY A 85 -4.60 0.76 10.24
C GLY A 85 -4.65 2.29 10.40
N VAL A 86 -3.87 2.86 11.32
CA VAL A 86 -3.73 4.32 11.48
C VAL A 86 -3.11 4.95 10.24
N ASN A 87 -2.09 4.31 9.64
CA ASN A 87 -1.43 4.80 8.44
C ASN A 87 -2.38 4.86 7.24
N TYR A 88 -3.26 3.86 7.12
CA TYR A 88 -4.32 3.89 6.11
C TYR A 88 -5.25 5.11 6.28
N THR A 89 -5.59 5.48 7.52
CA THR A 89 -6.40 6.66 7.80
C THR A 89 -5.72 7.93 7.29
N PHE A 90 -4.41 8.07 7.48
CA PHE A 90 -3.67 9.23 6.95
C PHE A 90 -3.71 9.30 5.43
N CYS A 91 -3.48 8.17 4.75
CA CYS A 91 -3.61 8.10 3.30
C CYS A 91 -5.02 8.48 2.82
N ASN A 92 -6.06 7.99 3.51
CA ASN A 92 -7.45 8.28 3.16
C ASN A 92 -7.80 9.77 3.32
N GLU A 93 -7.32 10.41 4.37
CA GLU A 93 -7.55 11.84 4.60
C GLU A 93 -6.80 12.69 3.57
N VAL A 94 -5.53 12.38 3.27
CA VAL A 94 -4.77 13.05 2.20
C VAL A 94 -5.46 12.87 0.85
N TYR A 95 -5.89 11.66 0.50
CA TYR A 95 -6.67 11.42 -0.71
C TYR A 95 -7.95 12.25 -0.76
N GLY A 96 -8.68 12.33 0.36
CA GLY A 96 -9.86 13.18 0.47
C GLY A 96 -9.56 14.65 0.15
N CYS A 97 -8.46 15.19 0.66
CA CYS A 97 -8.03 16.56 0.35
C CYS A 97 -7.71 16.75 -1.13
N LEU A 98 -6.98 15.80 -1.74
CA LEU A 98 -6.64 15.85 -3.17
C LEU A 98 -7.89 15.88 -4.07
N VAL A 99 -8.94 15.17 -3.68
CA VAL A 99 -10.20 15.11 -4.46
C VAL A 99 -11.11 16.30 -4.18
N LEU A 100 -11.28 16.69 -2.91
CA LEU A 100 -12.28 17.67 -2.51
C LEU A 100 -11.76 19.11 -2.56
N ASN A 101 -10.45 19.31 -2.44
CA ASN A 101 -9.79 20.61 -2.49
C ASN A 101 -8.54 20.57 -3.37
N PRO A 102 -8.67 20.32 -4.68
CA PRO A 102 -7.51 20.18 -5.57
C PRO A 102 -6.66 21.47 -5.62
N GLU A 103 -7.28 22.66 -5.63
CA GLU A 103 -6.55 23.94 -5.65
C GLU A 103 -5.72 24.15 -4.37
N GLY A 104 -6.30 23.89 -3.20
CA GLY A 104 -5.60 23.97 -1.92
C GLY A 104 -4.48 22.93 -1.79
N SER A 105 -4.63 21.78 -2.43
CA SER A 105 -3.64 20.70 -2.40
C SER A 105 -2.43 20.94 -3.30
N GLN A 106 -2.53 21.84 -4.28
CA GLN A 106 -1.43 22.12 -5.24
C GLN A 106 -0.15 22.59 -4.55
N SER A 107 -0.26 23.37 -3.48
CA SER A 107 0.89 23.86 -2.73
C SER A 107 1.67 22.75 -2.02
N TYR A 108 1.08 21.56 -1.86
CA TYR A 108 1.67 20.40 -1.19
C TYR A 108 2.12 19.29 -2.14
N ILE A 109 2.00 19.49 -3.45
CA ILE A 109 2.34 18.45 -4.45
C ILE A 109 3.82 18.02 -4.34
N SER A 110 4.74 18.95 -4.08
CA SER A 110 6.16 18.60 -3.88
C SER A 110 6.36 17.64 -2.71
N GLU A 111 5.65 17.85 -1.61
CA GLU A 111 5.72 17.00 -0.43
C GLU A 111 5.09 15.63 -0.70
N ILE A 112 3.98 15.59 -1.43
CA ILE A 112 3.35 14.34 -1.87
C ILE A 112 4.30 13.53 -2.75
N ILE A 113 5.01 14.17 -3.69
CA ILE A 113 6.02 13.53 -4.54
C ILE A 113 7.12 12.88 -3.70
N GLU A 114 7.64 13.59 -2.71
CA GLU A 114 8.68 13.06 -1.83
C GLU A 114 8.18 11.84 -1.02
N ILE A 115 6.97 11.93 -0.45
CA ILE A 115 6.36 10.83 0.30
C ILE A 115 6.15 9.62 -0.61
N MET A 116 5.58 9.83 -1.80
CA MET A 116 5.35 8.75 -2.76
C MET A 116 6.66 8.12 -3.26
N SER A 117 7.73 8.91 -3.39
CA SER A 117 9.05 8.40 -3.74
C SER A 117 9.60 7.45 -2.66
N ILE A 118 9.44 7.78 -1.38
CA ILE A 118 9.83 6.91 -0.26
C ILE A 118 9.01 5.61 -0.31
N LEU A 119 7.69 5.72 -0.41
CA LEU A 119 6.77 4.58 -0.40
C LEU A 119 6.86 3.70 -1.66
N SER A 120 7.38 4.23 -2.76
CA SER A 120 7.67 3.44 -3.96
C SER A 120 8.88 2.53 -3.79
N ALA A 121 9.84 2.90 -2.95
CA ALA A 121 10.98 2.06 -2.61
C ALA A 121 10.60 0.98 -1.58
N ASP A 122 9.83 1.36 -0.56
CA ASP A 122 9.25 0.45 0.43
C ASP A 122 7.85 0.93 0.82
N ALA A 123 6.82 0.19 0.40
CA ALA A 123 5.42 0.52 0.68
C ALA A 123 5.06 0.49 2.18
N GLU A 124 5.91 -0.05 3.03
CA GLU A 124 5.73 -0.12 4.47
C GLU A 124 6.72 0.78 5.25
N ASP A 125 7.46 1.66 4.56
CA ASP A 125 8.43 2.57 5.18
C ASP A 125 7.76 3.51 6.18
N GLU A 126 8.24 3.48 7.41
CA GLU A 126 7.65 4.21 8.53
C GLU A 126 7.84 5.73 8.40
N ASN A 127 8.96 6.19 7.82
CA ASN A 127 9.20 7.61 7.60
C ASN A 127 8.24 8.19 6.56
N GLY A 128 7.89 7.41 5.52
CA GLY A 128 6.87 7.80 4.54
C GLY A 128 5.53 8.09 5.22
N TYR A 129 5.12 7.25 6.19
CA TYR A 129 3.85 7.45 6.92
C TYR A 129 3.92 8.54 7.99
N ILE A 130 5.05 8.76 8.64
CA ILE A 130 5.24 9.91 9.53
C ILE A 130 5.04 11.20 8.74
N ARG A 131 5.68 11.34 7.60
CA ARG A 131 5.53 12.52 6.71
C ARG A 131 4.11 12.64 6.16
N MET A 132 3.43 11.52 5.82
CA MET A 132 2.03 11.52 5.42
C MET A 132 1.12 12.07 6.53
N SER A 133 1.40 11.74 7.80
CA SER A 133 0.68 12.27 8.96
C SER A 133 0.92 13.76 9.16
N GLU A 134 2.14 14.25 8.94
CA GLU A 134 2.48 15.67 9.00
C GLU A 134 1.78 16.46 7.89
N LEU A 135 1.84 15.95 6.66
CA LEU A 135 1.15 16.52 5.50
C LEU A 135 -0.36 16.63 5.76
N ARG A 136 -0.99 15.58 6.27
CA ARG A 136 -2.41 15.58 6.64
C ARG A 136 -2.75 16.73 7.59
N ASN A 137 -1.89 17.00 8.58
CA ASN A 137 -2.11 18.09 9.54
C ASN A 137 -1.96 19.49 8.90
N SER A 138 -1.22 19.59 7.81
CA SER A 138 -1.01 20.82 7.04
C SER A 138 -2.11 21.07 6.01
N LEU A 139 -2.71 20.02 5.47
CA LEU A 139 -3.86 20.08 4.57
C LEU A 139 -5.09 20.52 5.37
N LYS A 140 -5.56 21.74 5.15
CA LYS A 140 -6.79 22.25 5.75
C LYS A 140 -7.96 21.92 4.80
N TYR A 141 -9.02 21.38 5.35
CA TYR A 141 -10.28 21.19 4.65
C TYR A 141 -10.96 22.52 4.35
#